data_c14d8df9a16f76ca418cb1427c732ef6
#
_entry.id   c14d8df9a16f76ca418cb1427c732ef6
#
_cell.length_a   1.000
_cell.length_b   1.000
_cell.length_c   1.000
_cell.angle_alpha   90.00
_cell.angle_beta   90.00
_cell.angle_gamma   90.00
#
_symmetry.space_group_name_H-M   'P 1'
#
loop_
_entity.id
_entity.type
_entity.pdbx_description
1 polymer ?
#
loop_
_entity_poly.entity_id
_entity_poly.type
_entity_poly.pdbx_seq_one_letter_code
_entity_poly.pdbx_strand_id
1 'polypeptide(L)'
;VNKKGKVYKTFGLESTQIWTSGRKYLPPLGTAPDYEGMLFRRTSMLTHPIEIKGQGQFSIRYYDDAKKYDTGFVYFPAYKRTLRISSTTWQDNIAGSDLIYGDSQGFNEPYVDWEFKLLGTKYFLIPEHKAPFAYLDEKGNINPKVKFDVGLRWPRLGWAVFPMHVVEARPKIKHVYGKKIIFTSSAPYTNATDLIEMVDIYDRQGKLWKLYCPHNGDLLKDKGFIVPYGVFVTDLQSQHMTSYWFKIHPNQNLRPGSACFKYLVSHGR
;
A
#
# COMPACT_ATOMS: atom_id res chain seq x y z
N VAL A 1 -8.81 14.63 0.53
CA VAL A 1 -9.52 15.66 -0.27
C VAL A 1 -11.01 15.48 -0.07
N ASN A 2 -11.73 16.53 0.26
CA ASN A 2 -13.17 16.48 0.51
C ASN A 2 -14.00 16.63 -0.79
N LYS A 3 -15.33 16.51 -0.66
CA LYS A 3 -16.29 16.63 -1.79
C LYS A 3 -16.20 17.96 -2.59
N LYS A 4 -15.64 19.00 -2.00
CA LYS A 4 -15.40 20.29 -2.67
C LYS A 4 -14.03 20.36 -3.37
N GLY A 5 -13.27 19.27 -3.40
CA GLY A 5 -11.92 19.22 -3.97
C GLY A 5 -10.84 19.89 -3.11
N LYS A 6 -11.16 20.25 -1.85
CA LYS A 6 -10.20 20.90 -0.95
C LYS A 6 -9.39 19.86 -0.18
N VAL A 7 -8.07 20.01 -0.19
CA VAL A 7 -7.17 19.28 0.73
C VAL A 7 -7.39 19.84 2.14
N TYR A 8 -7.72 18.99 3.11
CA TYR A 8 -7.97 19.41 4.48
C TYR A 8 -7.04 18.75 5.50
N LYS A 9 -6.33 17.71 5.11
CA LYS A 9 -5.37 17.02 5.97
C LYS A 9 -4.22 16.48 5.13
N THR A 10 -3.01 16.63 5.63
CA THR A 10 -1.80 16.13 4.98
C THR A 10 -0.95 15.39 6.01
N PHE A 11 -0.35 14.29 5.61
CA PHE A 11 0.57 13.51 6.44
C PHE A 11 1.89 13.31 5.70
N GLY A 12 2.97 13.37 6.43
CA GLY A 12 4.26 12.83 6.01
C GLY A 12 4.50 11.48 6.67
N LEU A 13 5.02 10.53 5.92
CA LEU A 13 5.35 9.19 6.38
C LEU A 13 6.69 8.76 5.81
N GLU A 14 7.57 8.28 6.66
CA GLU A 14 8.76 7.52 6.25
C GLU A 14 8.54 6.04 6.56
N SER A 15 8.92 5.19 5.62
CA SER A 15 8.78 3.73 5.80
C SER A 15 10.01 3.01 5.28
N THR A 16 10.52 2.09 6.07
CA THR A 16 11.58 1.16 5.69
C THR A 16 11.02 -0.24 5.69
N GLN A 17 11.06 -0.90 4.52
CA GLN A 17 10.69 -2.31 4.40
C GLN A 17 11.90 -3.11 3.97
N ILE A 18 12.17 -4.18 4.68
CA ILE A 18 13.29 -5.10 4.41
C ILE A 18 12.71 -6.48 4.19
N TRP A 19 12.87 -6.97 2.98
CA TRP A 19 12.53 -8.35 2.63
C TRP A 19 13.54 -9.29 3.28
N THR A 20 13.06 -10.25 4.03
CA THR A 20 13.86 -11.25 4.72
C THR A 20 13.86 -12.60 4.00
N SER A 21 12.88 -12.80 3.11
CA SER A 21 12.80 -13.95 2.21
C SER A 21 12.60 -13.51 0.77
N GLY A 22 12.90 -14.37 -0.20
CA GLY A 22 12.78 -14.08 -1.63
C GLY A 22 13.80 -13.05 -2.14
N ARG A 23 14.91 -12.87 -1.46
CA ARG A 23 15.95 -11.89 -1.80
C ARG A 23 16.71 -12.33 -3.04
N LYS A 24 16.71 -11.48 -4.08
CA LYS A 24 17.33 -11.79 -5.38
C LYS A 24 18.54 -10.93 -5.71
N TYR A 25 18.65 -9.72 -5.18
CA TYR A 25 19.60 -8.73 -5.65
C TYR A 25 20.65 -8.31 -4.60
N LEU A 26 20.31 -8.33 -3.34
CA LEU A 26 21.21 -7.94 -2.25
C LEU A 26 21.46 -9.11 -1.31
N PRO A 27 22.73 -9.38 -0.94
CA PRO A 27 23.06 -10.39 0.05
C PRO A 27 22.44 -10.09 1.43
N PRO A 28 22.14 -11.13 2.23
CA PRO A 28 22.15 -12.52 1.86
C PRO A 28 21.03 -12.85 0.86
N LEU A 29 21.32 -13.70 -0.14
CA LEU A 29 20.34 -14.11 -1.15
C LEU A 29 19.42 -15.20 -0.59
N GLY A 30 18.22 -15.32 -1.15
CA GLY A 30 17.22 -16.27 -0.68
C GLY A 30 16.56 -15.80 0.62
N THR A 31 16.78 -16.51 1.71
CA THR A 31 16.32 -16.15 3.06
C THR A 31 17.49 -15.67 3.92
N ALA A 32 17.31 -14.52 4.57
CA ALA A 32 18.31 -14.02 5.49
C ALA A 32 18.40 -14.92 6.73
N PRO A 33 19.61 -15.27 7.19
CA PRO A 33 19.82 -16.04 8.43
C PRO A 33 19.12 -15.36 9.62
N ASP A 34 18.59 -16.15 10.55
CA ASP A 34 17.84 -15.71 11.75
C ASP A 34 16.46 -15.10 11.46
N TYR A 35 15.99 -15.15 10.20
CA TYR A 35 14.69 -14.59 9.79
C TYR A 35 13.81 -15.63 9.08
N GLU A 36 14.05 -16.90 9.35
CA GLU A 36 13.30 -18.00 8.76
C GLU A 36 11.80 -17.88 9.05
N GLY A 37 11.01 -18.13 8.03
CA GLY A 37 9.54 -18.00 8.09
C GLY A 37 9.01 -16.55 8.06
N MET A 38 9.89 -15.54 8.08
CA MET A 38 9.48 -14.16 7.88
C MET A 38 9.56 -13.80 6.39
N LEU A 39 8.55 -13.08 5.89
CA LEU A 39 8.55 -12.55 4.52
C LEU A 39 9.23 -11.19 4.47
N PHE A 40 8.83 -10.28 5.34
CA PHE A 40 9.46 -8.96 5.49
C PHE A 40 9.27 -8.38 6.89
N ARG A 41 10.06 -7.37 7.17
CA ARG A 41 9.95 -6.49 8.32
C ARG A 41 9.74 -5.06 7.83
N ARG A 42 8.87 -4.31 8.50
CA ARG A 42 8.58 -2.91 8.14
C ARG A 42 8.54 -2.04 9.38
N THR A 43 9.17 -0.88 9.29
CA THR A 43 8.96 0.25 10.19
C THR A 43 8.37 1.39 9.40
N SER A 44 7.36 2.05 9.94
CA SER A 44 6.76 3.26 9.36
C SER A 44 6.58 4.28 10.46
N MET A 45 6.88 5.54 10.18
CA MET A 45 6.82 6.61 11.18
C MET A 45 6.28 7.88 10.55
N LEU A 46 5.33 8.52 11.22
CA LEU A 46 4.79 9.81 10.83
C LEU A 46 5.81 10.91 11.08
N THR A 47 6.06 11.72 10.05
CA THR A 47 6.99 12.86 10.11
C THR A 47 6.25 14.20 10.16
N HIS A 48 4.99 14.20 9.78
CA HIS A 48 4.13 15.37 9.71
C HIS A 48 2.65 14.97 9.88
N PRO A 49 1.78 15.78 10.47
CA PRO A 49 2.07 17.03 11.18
C PRO A 49 2.73 16.83 12.55
N ILE A 50 3.16 17.94 13.17
CA ILE A 50 4.00 17.91 14.38
C ILE A 50 3.31 17.21 15.58
N GLU A 51 1.99 17.31 15.69
CA GLU A 51 1.18 16.77 16.78
C GLU A 51 1.23 15.23 16.85
N ILE A 52 1.51 14.57 15.74
CA ILE A 52 1.59 13.11 15.62
C ILE A 52 2.95 12.63 15.13
N LYS A 53 3.91 13.55 14.99
CA LYS A 53 5.28 13.22 14.60
C LYS A 53 5.88 12.18 15.55
N GLY A 54 6.57 11.21 14.99
CA GLY A 54 7.19 10.11 15.73
C GLY A 54 6.23 8.97 16.09
N GLN A 55 4.91 9.14 15.92
CA GLN A 55 4.02 8.00 16.00
C GLN A 55 4.33 7.05 14.85
N GLY A 56 4.46 5.78 15.16
CA GLY A 56 4.87 4.84 14.14
C GLY A 56 4.49 3.41 14.44
N GLN A 57 4.75 2.56 13.46
CA GLN A 57 4.42 1.16 13.48
C GLN A 57 5.64 0.32 13.12
N PHE A 58 5.83 -0.78 13.81
CA PHE A 58 6.70 -1.87 13.41
C PHE A 58 5.85 -3.10 13.14
N SER A 59 6.11 -3.79 12.03
CA SER A 59 5.41 -5.04 11.68
C SER A 59 6.36 -6.07 11.09
N ILE A 60 6.02 -7.33 11.32
CA ILE A 60 6.63 -8.50 10.72
C ILE A 60 5.54 -9.26 9.99
N ARG A 61 5.70 -9.48 8.69
CA ARG A 61 4.87 -10.40 7.93
C ARG A 61 5.55 -11.76 7.84
N TYR A 62 4.78 -12.79 8.07
CA TYR A 62 5.25 -14.17 7.92
C TYR A 62 4.91 -14.70 6.53
N TYR A 63 5.71 -15.68 6.06
CA TYR A 63 5.54 -16.28 4.75
C TYR A 63 4.25 -17.11 4.65
N ASP A 64 3.92 -17.81 5.73
CA ASP A 64 2.72 -18.65 5.85
C ASP A 64 1.76 -18.02 6.87
N ASP A 65 0.81 -17.23 6.37
CA ASP A 65 -0.16 -16.51 7.19
C ASP A 65 -1.24 -17.43 7.77
N ALA A 66 -1.39 -18.65 7.22
CA ALA A 66 -2.26 -19.66 7.79
C ALA A 66 -1.73 -20.22 9.11
N LYS A 67 -0.39 -20.26 9.26
CA LYS A 67 0.28 -20.72 10.49
C LYS A 67 0.54 -19.61 11.48
N LYS A 68 0.82 -18.40 10.98
CA LYS A 68 1.23 -17.30 11.84
C LYS A 68 0.81 -15.94 11.25
N TYR A 69 -0.13 -15.30 11.92
CA TYR A 69 -0.52 -13.94 11.61
C TYR A 69 0.61 -12.94 11.86
N ASP A 70 0.53 -11.81 11.16
CA ASP A 70 1.47 -10.72 11.32
C ASP A 70 1.63 -10.30 12.78
N THR A 71 2.85 -9.98 13.14
CA THR A 71 3.17 -9.39 14.45
C THR A 71 3.42 -7.90 14.25
N GLY A 72 2.70 -7.08 14.98
CA GLY A 72 2.82 -5.64 14.88
C GLY A 72 2.74 -4.91 16.21
N PHE A 73 3.37 -3.73 16.24
CA PHE A 73 3.38 -2.82 17.39
C PHE A 73 3.22 -1.38 16.88
N VAL A 74 2.43 -0.59 17.59
CA VAL A 74 2.34 0.86 17.39
C VAL A 74 2.99 1.55 18.56
N TYR A 75 3.79 2.58 18.29
CA TYR A 75 4.41 3.44 19.28
C TYR A 75 3.76 4.82 19.25
N PHE A 76 3.39 5.32 20.42
CA PHE A 76 2.81 6.65 20.63
C PHE A 76 3.77 7.49 21.47
N PRO A 77 4.54 8.42 20.87
CA PRO A 77 5.54 9.22 21.59
C PRO A 77 4.94 10.05 22.73
N ALA A 78 3.78 10.67 22.50
CA ALA A 78 3.10 11.51 23.47
C ALA A 78 2.83 10.79 24.80
N TYR A 79 2.58 9.48 24.73
CA TYR A 79 2.32 8.66 25.92
C TYR A 79 3.50 7.77 26.31
N LYS A 80 4.59 7.77 25.51
CA LYS A 80 5.74 6.85 25.62
C LYS A 80 5.28 5.38 25.72
N ARG A 81 4.18 5.05 25.03
CA ARG A 81 3.54 3.72 25.11
C ARG A 81 3.61 2.99 23.79
N THR A 82 3.70 1.68 23.93
CA THR A 82 3.62 0.75 22.83
C THR A 82 2.40 -0.13 23.01
N LEU A 83 1.64 -0.30 21.94
CA LEU A 83 0.52 -1.23 21.86
C LEU A 83 0.84 -2.31 20.86
N ARG A 84 0.53 -3.56 21.19
CA ARG A 84 0.56 -4.66 20.21
C ARG A 84 -0.66 -4.55 19.32
N ILE A 85 -0.45 -4.69 18.02
CA ILE A 85 -1.52 -4.73 17.02
C ILE A 85 -2.16 -6.12 17.05
N SER A 86 -3.48 -6.18 17.17
CA SER A 86 -4.23 -7.44 17.07
C SER A 86 -4.44 -7.85 15.60
N SER A 87 -4.81 -9.10 15.38
CA SER A 87 -5.16 -9.59 14.04
C SER A 87 -6.35 -8.88 13.39
N THR A 88 -7.19 -8.19 14.17
CA THR A 88 -8.33 -7.42 13.66
C THR A 88 -7.96 -6.01 13.20
N THR A 89 -6.75 -5.55 13.48
CA THR A 89 -6.27 -4.19 13.15
C THR A 89 -6.20 -3.93 11.65
N TRP A 90 -6.22 -4.97 10.81
CA TRP A 90 -6.30 -4.84 9.35
C TRP A 90 -7.51 -4.03 8.88
N GLN A 91 -8.60 -4.06 9.65
CA GLN A 91 -9.84 -3.35 9.36
C GLN A 91 -9.88 -1.94 9.93
N ASP A 92 -8.87 -1.53 10.69
CA ASP A 92 -8.80 -0.19 11.25
C ASP A 92 -8.40 0.84 10.19
N ASN A 93 -9.00 2.01 10.29
CA ASN A 93 -8.73 3.11 9.39
C ASN A 93 -7.33 3.70 9.62
N ILE A 94 -6.62 3.99 8.55
CA ILE A 94 -5.30 4.62 8.61
C ILE A 94 -5.48 6.13 8.84
N ALA A 95 -5.30 6.59 10.06
CA ALA A 95 -5.19 8.01 10.42
C ALA A 95 -6.34 8.91 9.90
N GLY A 96 -7.55 8.37 9.73
CA GLY A 96 -8.71 9.08 9.19
C GLY A 96 -8.68 9.25 7.67
N SER A 97 -7.93 8.42 6.98
CA SER A 97 -7.92 8.33 5.51
C SER A 97 -9.08 7.47 4.98
N ASP A 98 -9.18 7.31 3.67
CA ASP A 98 -10.15 6.41 3.05
C ASP A 98 -9.72 4.93 3.03
N LEU A 99 -8.55 4.63 3.61
CA LEU A 99 -8.00 3.28 3.65
C LEU A 99 -8.08 2.67 5.03
N ILE A 100 -8.23 1.36 5.04
CA ILE A 100 -7.87 0.51 6.18
C ILE A 100 -6.47 -0.06 5.96
N TYR A 101 -5.85 -0.59 7.01
CA TYR A 101 -4.51 -1.21 6.88
C TYR A 101 -4.49 -2.36 5.87
N GLY A 102 -5.60 -3.07 5.73
CA GLY A 102 -5.77 -4.14 4.74
C GLY A 102 -5.80 -3.69 3.28
N ASP A 103 -5.94 -2.38 3.01
CA ASP A 103 -5.93 -1.83 1.65
C ASP A 103 -4.53 -1.46 1.17
N SER A 104 -3.51 -1.50 2.03
CA SER A 104 -2.14 -1.19 1.63
C SER A 104 -1.70 -2.05 0.45
N GLN A 105 -1.14 -1.42 -0.58
CA GLN A 105 -0.74 -2.07 -1.83
C GLN A 105 -1.89 -2.79 -2.57
N GLY A 106 -3.14 -2.38 -2.33
CA GLY A 106 -4.36 -2.95 -2.91
C GLY A 106 -4.93 -4.12 -2.13
N PHE A 107 -4.08 -4.98 -1.61
CA PHE A 107 -4.44 -6.10 -0.74
C PHE A 107 -3.28 -6.44 0.20
N ASN A 108 -3.49 -6.28 1.51
CA ASN A 108 -2.45 -6.48 2.52
C ASN A 108 -2.97 -7.26 3.73
N GLU A 109 -4.04 -7.99 3.58
CA GLU A 109 -4.64 -8.80 4.64
C GLU A 109 -4.15 -10.25 4.59
N PRO A 110 -4.28 -11.02 5.68
CA PRO A 110 -3.97 -12.45 5.65
C PRO A 110 -4.83 -13.18 4.62
N TYR A 111 -4.21 -13.88 3.69
CA TYR A 111 -4.93 -14.58 2.63
C TYR A 111 -5.85 -15.69 3.16
N VAL A 112 -5.48 -16.26 4.31
CA VAL A 112 -6.28 -17.30 4.98
C VAL A 112 -7.69 -16.82 5.36
N ASP A 113 -7.88 -15.54 5.58
CA ASP A 113 -9.15 -14.92 5.95
C ASP A 113 -10.05 -14.60 4.75
N TRP A 114 -9.59 -14.90 3.53
CA TRP A 114 -10.29 -14.57 2.31
C TRP A 114 -10.48 -15.77 1.40
N GLU A 115 -11.57 -15.75 0.64
CA GLU A 115 -11.83 -16.65 -0.47
C GLU A 115 -11.62 -15.88 -1.77
N PHE A 116 -10.85 -16.47 -2.68
CA PHE A 116 -10.52 -15.87 -3.96
C PHE A 116 -11.13 -16.69 -5.10
N LYS A 117 -11.74 -15.99 -6.06
CA LYS A 117 -12.29 -16.59 -7.27
C LYS A 117 -11.81 -15.83 -8.49
N LEU A 118 -11.08 -16.49 -9.39
CA LEU A 118 -10.75 -15.93 -10.69
C LEU A 118 -12.03 -15.87 -11.55
N LEU A 119 -12.40 -14.67 -11.98
CA LEU A 119 -13.55 -14.43 -12.85
C LEU A 119 -13.19 -14.49 -14.34
N GLY A 120 -11.90 -14.57 -14.65
CA GLY A 120 -11.37 -14.64 -15.99
C GLY A 120 -10.42 -13.49 -16.34
N THR A 121 -10.02 -13.43 -17.61
CA THR A 121 -9.18 -12.36 -18.13
C THR A 121 -9.99 -11.51 -19.08
N LYS A 122 -9.95 -10.19 -18.91
CA LYS A 122 -10.67 -9.21 -19.73
C LYS A 122 -9.80 -7.98 -19.96
N TYR A 123 -10.13 -7.21 -20.99
CA TYR A 123 -9.47 -5.95 -21.29
C TYR A 123 -10.10 -4.81 -20.47
N PHE A 124 -9.27 -4.06 -19.77
CA PHE A 124 -9.68 -2.90 -18.99
C PHE A 124 -8.81 -1.70 -19.31
N LEU A 125 -9.42 -0.53 -19.11
CA LEU A 125 -8.73 0.75 -19.15
C LEU A 125 -8.07 0.98 -17.80
N ILE A 126 -6.75 1.05 -17.77
CA ILE A 126 -5.95 1.30 -16.56
C ILE A 126 -4.97 2.46 -16.78
N PRO A 127 -4.43 3.08 -15.73
CA PRO A 127 -3.36 4.04 -15.88
C PRO A 127 -2.14 3.44 -16.57
N GLU A 128 -1.56 4.17 -17.53
CA GLU A 128 -0.29 3.77 -18.14
C GLU A 128 0.82 3.71 -17.10
N HIS A 129 1.73 2.72 -17.21
CA HIS A 129 2.90 2.57 -16.33
C HIS A 129 4.00 3.60 -16.61
N LYS A 130 3.68 4.68 -17.28
CA LYS A 130 4.60 5.78 -17.57
C LYS A 130 4.21 6.99 -16.74
N ALA A 131 5.02 7.31 -15.73
CA ALA A 131 4.89 8.61 -15.10
C ALA A 131 5.45 9.69 -16.02
N PRO A 132 4.66 10.62 -16.54
CA PRO A 132 5.14 11.67 -17.42
C PRO A 132 6.07 12.65 -16.69
N PHE A 133 6.03 12.67 -15.37
CA PHE A 133 6.86 13.51 -14.49
C PHE A 133 6.76 13.00 -13.05
N ALA A 134 7.72 13.41 -12.19
CA ALA A 134 7.64 13.13 -10.77
C ALA A 134 6.44 13.85 -10.13
N TYR A 135 5.63 13.14 -9.35
CA TYR A 135 4.51 13.73 -8.63
C TYR A 135 4.93 14.63 -7.48
N LEU A 136 6.09 14.38 -6.90
CA LEU A 136 6.68 15.20 -5.85
C LEU A 136 7.91 15.92 -6.39
N ASP A 137 8.08 17.16 -5.96
CA ASP A 137 9.30 17.92 -6.16
C ASP A 137 10.43 17.42 -5.22
N GLU A 138 11.62 17.99 -5.33
CA GLU A 138 12.77 17.64 -4.49
C GLU A 138 12.51 17.87 -2.98
N LYS A 139 11.60 18.77 -2.66
CA LYS A 139 11.21 19.11 -1.28
C LYS A 139 10.08 18.22 -0.76
N GLY A 140 9.56 17.32 -1.59
CA GLY A 140 8.43 16.44 -1.23
C GLY A 140 7.06 17.08 -1.35
N ASN A 141 6.93 18.26 -1.98
CA ASN A 141 5.63 18.87 -2.27
C ASN A 141 5.05 18.31 -3.57
N ILE A 142 3.73 18.37 -3.71
CA ILE A 142 3.08 17.99 -4.96
C ILE A 142 3.60 18.92 -6.08
N ASN A 143 4.11 18.31 -7.15
CA ASN A 143 4.59 19.03 -8.30
C ASN A 143 3.44 19.88 -8.91
N PRO A 144 3.62 21.19 -9.08
CA PRO A 144 2.57 22.08 -9.58
C PRO A 144 2.10 21.76 -11.03
N LYS A 145 2.86 20.93 -11.75
CA LYS A 145 2.44 20.41 -13.07
C LYS A 145 1.37 19.32 -12.98
N VAL A 146 1.16 18.72 -11.80
CA VAL A 146 0.13 17.71 -11.59
C VAL A 146 -1.25 18.36 -11.65
N LYS A 147 -2.06 17.94 -12.61
CA LYS A 147 -3.46 18.34 -12.72
C LYS A 147 -4.34 17.18 -12.32
N PHE A 148 -5.37 17.47 -11.55
CA PHE A 148 -6.33 16.48 -11.08
C PHE A 148 -7.58 16.45 -11.97
N ASP A 149 -8.15 15.27 -12.12
CA ASP A 149 -9.51 15.09 -12.63
C ASP A 149 -10.52 15.59 -11.58
N VAL A 150 -11.53 16.33 -12.02
CA VAL A 150 -12.51 16.93 -11.10
C VAL A 150 -13.46 15.89 -10.53
N GLY A 151 -13.81 14.87 -11.31
CA GLY A 151 -14.78 13.84 -10.90
C GLY A 151 -14.23 12.87 -9.87
N LEU A 152 -13.19 12.14 -10.24
CA LEU A 152 -12.54 11.16 -9.37
C LEU A 152 -11.50 11.77 -8.43
N ARG A 153 -11.12 13.02 -8.67
CA ARG A 153 -10.04 13.73 -7.97
C ARG A 153 -8.68 13.06 -8.10
N TRP A 154 -8.52 12.21 -9.12
CA TRP A 154 -7.25 11.58 -9.47
C TRP A 154 -6.41 12.53 -10.29
N PRO A 155 -5.08 12.39 -10.28
CA PRO A 155 -4.26 13.11 -11.24
C PRO A 155 -4.66 12.72 -12.65
N ARG A 156 -4.54 13.66 -13.59
CA ARG A 156 -4.76 13.35 -15.01
C ARG A 156 -3.65 12.44 -15.50
N LEU A 157 -3.99 11.19 -15.67
CA LEU A 157 -3.11 10.10 -16.10
C LEU A 157 -3.31 9.81 -17.59
N GLY A 158 -2.29 9.27 -18.24
CA GLY A 158 -2.48 8.50 -19.45
C GLY A 158 -3.22 7.19 -19.13
N TRP A 159 -4.10 6.77 -20.01
CA TRP A 159 -4.87 5.54 -19.88
C TRP A 159 -4.64 4.65 -21.09
N ALA A 160 -4.48 3.36 -20.85
CA ALA A 160 -4.33 2.37 -21.90
C ALA A 160 -5.14 1.12 -21.59
N VAL A 161 -5.46 0.36 -22.62
CA VAL A 161 -6.22 -0.89 -22.50
C VAL A 161 -5.26 -2.04 -22.36
N PHE A 162 -5.38 -2.77 -21.23
CA PHE A 162 -4.57 -3.94 -20.96
C PHE A 162 -5.43 -5.15 -20.59
N PRO A 163 -4.98 -6.39 -20.87
CA PRO A 163 -5.62 -7.58 -20.34
C PRO A 163 -5.35 -7.70 -18.85
N MET A 164 -6.40 -7.86 -18.08
CA MET A 164 -6.38 -7.98 -16.61
C MET A 164 -6.98 -9.31 -16.20
N HIS A 165 -6.34 -9.99 -15.25
CA HIS A 165 -7.00 -11.02 -14.48
C HIS A 165 -7.94 -10.34 -13.49
N VAL A 166 -9.18 -10.77 -13.47
CA VAL A 166 -10.20 -10.24 -12.56
C VAL A 166 -10.44 -11.25 -11.47
N VAL A 167 -10.14 -10.87 -10.23
CA VAL A 167 -10.25 -11.75 -9.06
C VAL A 167 -11.26 -11.15 -8.10
N GLU A 168 -12.31 -11.91 -7.79
CA GLU A 168 -13.21 -11.60 -6.68
C GLU A 168 -12.59 -12.15 -5.39
N ALA A 169 -12.48 -11.30 -4.37
CA ALA A 169 -12.05 -11.65 -3.02
C ALA A 169 -13.20 -11.39 -2.04
N ARG A 170 -13.60 -12.42 -1.29
CA ARG A 170 -14.65 -12.37 -0.27
C ARG A 170 -14.07 -12.70 1.11
N PRO A 171 -14.35 -11.90 2.14
CA PRO A 171 -13.89 -12.24 3.49
C PRO A 171 -14.67 -13.45 4.03
N LYS A 172 -13.96 -14.39 4.64
CA LYS A 172 -14.51 -15.52 5.38
C LYS A 172 -14.83 -15.17 6.84
N ILE A 173 -14.31 -14.05 7.30
CA ILE A 173 -14.51 -13.51 8.65
C ILE A 173 -15.44 -12.30 8.63
N LYS A 174 -15.88 -11.83 9.81
CA LYS A 174 -16.59 -10.55 9.91
C LYS A 174 -15.68 -9.42 9.45
N HIS A 175 -16.10 -8.70 8.43
CA HIS A 175 -15.29 -7.66 7.78
C HIS A 175 -16.10 -6.39 7.50
N VAL A 176 -15.44 -5.23 7.40
CA VAL A 176 -16.08 -3.96 7.03
C VAL A 176 -16.52 -3.94 5.57
N TYR A 177 -15.81 -4.66 4.71
CA TYR A 177 -16.15 -4.85 3.30
C TYR A 177 -16.97 -6.12 3.06
N GLY A 178 -17.80 -6.10 2.03
CA GLY A 178 -18.52 -7.29 1.55
C GLY A 178 -17.70 -8.10 0.54
N LYS A 179 -16.94 -7.41 -0.31
CA LYS A 179 -16.00 -8.01 -1.27
C LYS A 179 -15.04 -6.97 -1.84
N LYS A 180 -13.98 -7.46 -2.45
CA LYS A 180 -13.10 -6.70 -3.35
C LYS A 180 -13.12 -7.36 -4.72
N ILE A 181 -13.11 -6.56 -5.80
CA ILE A 181 -12.77 -7.01 -7.15
C ILE A 181 -11.39 -6.47 -7.47
N ILE A 182 -10.44 -7.36 -7.63
CA ILE A 182 -9.05 -7.04 -7.81
C ILE A 182 -8.70 -7.25 -9.28
N PHE A 183 -8.11 -6.24 -9.89
CA PHE A 183 -7.62 -6.29 -11.25
C PHE A 183 -6.11 -6.37 -11.21
N THR A 184 -5.54 -7.48 -11.67
CA THR A 184 -4.09 -7.68 -11.71
C THR A 184 -3.62 -7.73 -13.15
N SER A 185 -2.42 -7.19 -13.39
CA SER A 185 -1.82 -7.24 -14.72
C SER A 185 -1.55 -8.67 -15.14
N SER A 186 -1.85 -8.97 -16.40
CA SER A 186 -1.52 -10.25 -17.04
C SER A 186 -0.19 -10.13 -17.75
N ALA A 187 0.77 -11.03 -17.46
CA ALA A 187 1.96 -11.15 -18.32
C ALA A 187 1.53 -11.40 -19.79
N PRO A 188 2.18 -10.84 -20.78
CA PRO A 188 3.55 -10.33 -20.83
C PRO A 188 3.66 -8.79 -20.85
N TYR A 189 2.62 -8.07 -20.46
CA TYR A 189 2.54 -6.62 -20.65
C TYR A 189 3.34 -5.81 -19.64
N THR A 190 3.77 -6.46 -18.56
CA THR A 190 4.69 -5.88 -17.58
C THR A 190 5.84 -6.84 -17.35
N ASN A 191 7.04 -6.33 -17.14
CA ASN A 191 8.16 -7.16 -16.70
C ASN A 191 7.97 -7.70 -15.27
N ALA A 192 6.92 -7.28 -14.60
CA ALA A 192 6.44 -7.81 -13.34
C ALA A 192 5.03 -8.37 -13.56
N THR A 193 4.85 -9.61 -13.22
CA THR A 193 3.57 -10.32 -13.27
C THR A 193 2.76 -10.01 -12.01
N ASP A 194 1.44 -10.01 -12.16
CA ASP A 194 0.49 -10.02 -11.04
C ASP A 194 0.49 -8.76 -10.16
N LEU A 195 0.81 -7.58 -10.74
CA LEU A 195 0.60 -6.32 -10.05
C LEU A 195 -0.89 -6.01 -9.91
N ILE A 196 -1.28 -5.54 -8.75
CA ILE A 196 -2.60 -4.96 -8.57
C ILE A 196 -2.64 -3.61 -9.25
N GLU A 197 -3.53 -3.46 -10.24
CA GLU A 197 -3.69 -2.25 -11.04
C GLU A 197 -4.90 -1.43 -10.62
N MET A 198 -5.93 -2.09 -10.13
CA MET A 198 -7.12 -1.46 -9.54
C MET A 198 -7.79 -2.40 -8.55
N VAL A 199 -8.55 -1.84 -7.60
CA VAL A 199 -9.45 -2.61 -6.75
C VAL A 199 -10.76 -1.85 -6.58
N ASP A 200 -11.85 -2.51 -6.92
CA ASP A 200 -13.19 -2.08 -6.59
C ASP A 200 -13.60 -2.69 -5.25
N ILE A 201 -13.93 -1.85 -4.29
CA ILE A 201 -14.26 -2.27 -2.93
C ILE A 201 -15.76 -2.05 -2.70
N TYR A 202 -16.45 -3.10 -2.29
CA TYR A 202 -17.88 -3.10 -2.07
C TYR A 202 -18.22 -3.19 -0.59
N ASP A 203 -19.27 -2.50 -0.17
CA ASP A 203 -19.83 -2.65 1.17
C ASP A 203 -20.55 -4.00 1.34
N ARG A 204 -21.01 -4.27 2.56
CA ARG A 204 -21.73 -5.53 2.87
C ARG A 204 -23.11 -5.65 2.23
N GLN A 205 -23.66 -4.56 1.72
CA GLN A 205 -24.90 -4.52 0.95
C GLN A 205 -24.66 -4.77 -0.56
N GLY A 206 -23.38 -4.91 -0.96
CA GLY A 206 -23.00 -5.10 -2.36
C GLY A 206 -22.95 -3.83 -3.18
N LYS A 207 -23.02 -2.65 -2.56
CA LYS A 207 -22.87 -1.36 -3.23
C LYS A 207 -21.39 -1.01 -3.36
N LEU A 208 -20.98 -0.52 -4.53
CA LEU A 208 -19.63 -0.02 -4.74
C LEU A 208 -19.35 1.14 -3.78
N TRP A 209 -18.31 0.99 -2.99
CA TRP A 209 -17.94 1.95 -1.95
C TRP A 209 -16.70 2.74 -2.29
N LYS A 210 -15.60 2.04 -2.60
CA LYS A 210 -14.32 2.68 -2.84
C LYS A 210 -13.68 2.17 -4.13
N LEU A 211 -12.92 3.05 -4.75
CA LEU A 211 -12.00 2.71 -5.84
C LEU A 211 -10.57 2.91 -5.35
N TYR A 212 -9.77 1.88 -5.43
CA TYR A 212 -8.33 1.93 -5.17
C TYR A 212 -7.60 1.86 -6.50
N CYS A 213 -6.75 2.84 -6.78
CA CYS A 213 -6.00 2.90 -8.03
C CYS A 213 -4.53 3.26 -7.74
N PRO A 214 -3.60 2.32 -7.82
CA PRO A 214 -2.19 2.63 -7.85
C PRO A 214 -1.81 3.17 -9.23
N HIS A 215 -0.92 4.13 -9.29
CA HIS A 215 -0.23 4.49 -10.51
C HIS A 215 1.16 3.87 -10.47
N ASN A 216 1.29 2.74 -11.09
CA ASN A 216 2.51 1.96 -11.16
C ASN A 216 3.43 2.48 -12.26
N GLY A 217 4.73 2.28 -12.12
CA GLY A 217 5.70 2.62 -13.15
C GLY A 217 7.07 2.02 -12.91
N ASP A 218 7.87 2.00 -13.98
CA ASP A 218 9.22 1.45 -13.95
C ASP A 218 10.17 2.36 -13.18
N LEU A 219 10.59 1.93 -12.01
CA LEU A 219 11.62 2.63 -11.23
C LEU A 219 13.03 2.20 -11.65
N LEU A 220 13.20 0.91 -11.94
CA LEU A 220 14.47 0.30 -12.36
C LEU A 220 14.22 -0.58 -13.59
N LYS A 221 14.18 0.03 -14.79
CA LYS A 221 13.92 -0.66 -16.04
C LYS A 221 14.81 -1.89 -16.25
N ASP A 222 16.09 -1.75 -15.93
CA ASP A 222 17.10 -2.83 -16.10
C ASP A 222 16.86 -4.03 -15.18
N LYS A 223 16.05 -3.87 -14.13
CA LYS A 223 15.78 -4.90 -13.13
C LYS A 223 14.32 -5.34 -13.08
N GLY A 224 13.48 -4.80 -13.96
CA GLY A 224 12.04 -5.11 -13.99
C GLY A 224 11.33 -4.80 -12.66
N PHE A 225 11.75 -3.73 -11.99
CA PHE A 225 11.21 -3.36 -10.69
C PHE A 225 10.16 -2.26 -10.86
N ILE A 226 8.90 -2.64 -10.75
CA ILE A 226 7.75 -1.73 -10.83
C ILE A 226 7.33 -1.33 -9.42
N VAL A 227 7.06 -0.06 -9.23
CA VAL A 227 6.62 0.53 -7.96
C VAL A 227 5.48 1.51 -8.19
N PRO A 228 4.60 1.72 -7.22
CA PRO A 228 3.63 2.80 -7.29
C PRO A 228 4.34 4.14 -7.11
N TYR A 229 4.09 5.07 -8.00
CA TYR A 229 4.43 6.50 -7.83
C TYR A 229 3.42 7.21 -6.95
N GLY A 230 2.19 6.75 -6.97
CA GLY A 230 1.11 7.24 -6.15
C GLY A 230 0.00 6.20 -6.04
N VAL A 231 -0.81 6.36 -5.03
CA VAL A 231 -2.03 5.57 -4.84
C VAL A 231 -3.18 6.54 -4.57
N PHE A 232 -4.29 6.33 -5.23
CA PHE A 232 -5.49 7.15 -5.11
C PHE A 232 -6.64 6.26 -4.66
N VAL A 233 -7.31 6.67 -3.59
CA VAL A 233 -8.48 5.96 -3.08
C VAL A 233 -9.62 6.93 -2.98
N THR A 234 -10.66 6.69 -3.76
CA THR A 234 -11.87 7.49 -3.75
C THR A 234 -12.98 6.74 -3.04
N ASP A 235 -13.51 7.32 -1.98
CA ASP A 235 -14.75 6.90 -1.36
C ASP A 235 -15.92 7.55 -2.12
N LEU A 236 -16.64 6.74 -2.88
CA LEU A 236 -17.73 7.20 -3.74
C LEU A 236 -18.98 7.56 -2.94
N GLN A 237 -19.15 6.96 -1.76
CA GLN A 237 -20.33 7.18 -0.93
C GLN A 237 -20.21 8.49 -0.13
N SER A 238 -19.03 8.79 0.40
CA SER A 238 -18.77 10.05 1.12
C SER A 238 -18.26 11.17 0.20
N GLN A 239 -17.96 10.88 -1.06
CA GLN A 239 -17.34 11.80 -2.02
C GLN A 239 -16.01 12.38 -1.49
N HIS A 240 -15.21 11.51 -0.94
CA HIS A 240 -13.93 11.81 -0.33
C HIS A 240 -12.81 11.10 -1.06
N MET A 241 -11.58 11.61 -1.00
CA MET A 241 -10.42 10.98 -1.62
C MET A 241 -9.18 11.12 -0.74
N THR A 242 -8.45 10.03 -0.61
CA THR A 242 -7.09 10.01 -0.08
C THR A 242 -6.10 9.70 -1.19
N SER A 243 -5.01 10.43 -1.25
CA SER A 243 -3.89 10.14 -2.14
C SER A 243 -2.60 9.98 -1.34
N TYR A 244 -1.81 8.99 -1.74
CA TYR A 244 -0.45 8.78 -1.27
C TYR A 244 0.51 9.00 -2.42
N TRP A 245 1.62 9.66 -2.12
CA TRP A 245 2.67 9.96 -3.07
C TRP A 245 3.96 9.36 -2.54
N PHE A 246 4.70 8.69 -3.41
CA PHE A 246 5.90 7.97 -2.98
C PHE A 246 7.16 8.56 -3.61
N LYS A 247 8.18 8.71 -2.78
CA LYS A 247 9.57 8.78 -3.20
C LYS A 247 10.24 7.51 -2.69
N ILE A 248 10.56 6.60 -3.60
CA ILE A 248 11.05 5.26 -3.24
C ILE A 248 12.54 5.17 -3.55
N HIS A 249 13.29 4.63 -2.60
CA HIS A 249 14.71 4.34 -2.72
C HIS A 249 14.92 2.83 -2.61
N PRO A 250 14.89 2.08 -3.72
CA PRO A 250 15.03 0.64 -3.69
C PRO A 250 16.46 0.20 -3.42
N ASN A 251 16.61 -1.05 -2.97
CA ASN A 251 17.90 -1.73 -2.85
C ASN A 251 18.96 -0.96 -2.03
N GLN A 252 18.51 -0.23 -1.00
CA GLN A 252 19.41 0.33 -0.02
C GLN A 252 20.08 -0.82 0.74
N ASN A 253 21.39 -0.78 0.92
CA ASN A 253 22.15 -1.84 1.58
C ASN A 253 21.92 -1.83 3.10
N LEU A 254 20.70 -2.11 3.51
CA LEU A 254 20.27 -2.16 4.90
C LEU A 254 20.35 -3.61 5.42
N ARG A 255 20.87 -3.76 6.64
CA ARG A 255 20.83 -5.06 7.32
C ARG A 255 19.39 -5.48 7.60
N PRO A 256 19.04 -6.79 7.52
CA PRO A 256 17.67 -7.26 7.80
C PRO A 256 17.11 -6.78 9.15
N GLY A 257 17.94 -6.64 10.17
CA GLY A 257 17.55 -6.14 11.48
C GLY A 257 17.33 -4.63 11.59
N SER A 258 17.63 -3.82 10.56
CA SER A 258 17.47 -2.36 10.62
C SER A 258 16.01 -1.93 10.76
N ALA A 259 15.05 -2.68 10.16
CA ALA A 259 13.64 -2.50 10.45
C ALA A 259 13.30 -3.26 11.73
N CYS A 260 13.31 -2.57 12.86
CA CYS A 260 13.05 -3.18 14.17
C CYS A 260 12.31 -2.23 15.10
N PHE A 261 11.71 -2.80 16.13
CA PHE A 261 10.98 -2.05 17.13
C PHE A 261 11.85 -1.03 17.89
N LYS A 262 13.10 -1.38 18.18
CA LYS A 262 14.05 -0.47 18.84
C LYS A 262 14.28 0.81 18.03
N TYR A 263 14.40 0.67 16.70
CA TYR A 263 14.50 1.82 15.80
C TYR A 263 13.31 2.76 15.95
N LEU A 264 12.09 2.20 15.92
CA LEU A 264 10.86 2.96 16.06
C LEU A 264 10.83 3.79 17.35
N VAL A 265 11.15 3.17 18.50
CA VAL A 265 11.15 3.85 19.80
C VAL A 265 12.25 4.90 19.92
N SER A 266 13.42 4.65 19.37
CA SER A 266 14.55 5.59 19.47
C SER A 266 14.40 6.82 18.56
N HIS A 267 13.74 6.70 17.42
CA HIS A 267 13.55 7.79 16.44
C HIS A 267 12.18 8.47 16.53
N GLY A 268 11.23 7.85 17.24
CA GLY A 268 9.91 8.41 17.50
C GLY A 268 9.83 9.33 18.73
N ARG A 269 10.97 9.72 19.31
CA ARG A 269 11.05 10.62 20.46
C ARG A 269 11.04 12.08 20.09
#